data_9be8d0e173e691f5983716db406fbbdf
#
_entry.id   9be8d0e173e691f5983716db406fbbdf
#
_cell.length_a   1.000
_cell.length_b   1.000
_cell.length_c   1.000
_cell.angle_alpha   90.00
_cell.angle_beta   90.00
_cell.angle_gamma   90.00
#
_symmetry.space_group_name_H-M   'P 1'
#
loop_
_entity.id
_entity.type
_entity.pdbx_description
1 polymer ?
#
loop_
_entity_poly.entity_id
_entity_poly.type
_entity_poly.pdbx_seq_one_letter_code
_entity_poly.pdbx_strand_id
1 'polypeptide(L)'
;MKRVLSIIVLSVLILLVFTAIGCSRATRIGDILANPSQYEGKDLTISGTVGDTAWFALVEKGAYQLGDGSGTIWVITSQPPPQKGQSISTKGKVQAAFSIAGQSYGTVLEETQRD
;
A
#
# COMPACT_ATOMS: atom_id res chain seq x y z
N MET A 1 26.24 -0.03 -42.24
CA MET A 1 25.74 -1.20 -41.52
C MET A 1 26.05 -1.17 -40.04
N LYS A 2 27.26 -0.90 -39.63
CA LYS A 2 27.62 -0.84 -38.22
C LYS A 2 26.88 0.25 -37.42
N ARG A 3 26.52 1.35 -38.06
CA ARG A 3 25.82 2.46 -37.42
C ARG A 3 24.35 2.15 -37.10
N VAL A 4 23.71 1.39 -37.95
CA VAL A 4 22.29 0.98 -37.75
C VAL A 4 22.19 -0.02 -36.61
N LEU A 5 23.14 -0.92 -36.50
CA LEU A 5 23.20 -1.91 -35.43
C LEU A 5 23.35 -1.25 -34.06
N SER A 6 24.21 -0.23 -33.95
CA SER A 6 24.41 0.53 -32.72
C SER A 6 23.16 1.27 -32.28
N ILE A 7 22.42 1.84 -33.23
CA ILE A 7 21.18 2.55 -32.93
C ILE A 7 20.09 1.59 -32.42
N ILE A 8 19.99 0.42 -33.01
CA ILE A 8 19.00 -0.61 -32.60
C ILE A 8 19.31 -1.12 -31.20
N VAL A 9 20.57 -1.38 -30.89
CA VAL A 9 20.99 -1.82 -29.56
C VAL A 9 20.68 -0.75 -28.51
N LEU A 10 20.92 0.49 -28.80
CA LEU A 10 20.64 1.61 -27.93
C LEU A 10 19.13 1.75 -27.66
N SER A 11 18.30 1.61 -28.69
CA SER A 11 16.83 1.64 -28.57
C SER A 11 16.29 0.54 -27.66
N VAL A 12 16.82 -0.67 -27.79
CA VAL A 12 16.41 -1.81 -26.96
C VAL A 12 16.79 -1.59 -25.51
N LEU A 13 17.96 -1.01 -25.27
CA LEU A 13 18.40 -0.71 -23.91
C LEU A 13 17.51 0.33 -23.22
N ILE A 14 17.11 1.36 -23.92
CA ILE A 14 16.20 2.39 -23.41
C ILE A 14 14.83 1.81 -23.09
N LEU A 15 14.33 0.91 -23.91
CA LEU A 15 13.06 0.23 -23.69
C LEU A 15 13.06 -0.62 -22.42
N LEU A 16 14.15 -1.32 -22.14
CA LEU A 16 14.32 -2.15 -20.95
C LEU A 16 14.35 -1.32 -19.67
N VAL A 17 14.97 -0.16 -19.70
CA VAL A 17 14.98 0.76 -18.54
C VAL A 17 13.59 1.31 -18.26
N PHE A 18 12.81 1.58 -19.30
CA PHE A 18 11.46 2.10 -19.16
C PHE A 18 10.49 1.11 -18.52
N THR A 19 10.62 -0.18 -18.81
CA THR A 19 9.78 -1.22 -18.22
C THR A 19 10.09 -1.48 -16.75
N ALA A 20 11.31 -1.22 -16.28
CA ALA A 20 11.70 -1.40 -14.90
C ALA A 20 11.14 -0.31 -13.96
N ILE A 21 10.83 0.87 -14.47
CA ILE A 21 10.38 2.02 -13.67
C ILE A 21 8.87 1.97 -13.37
N GLY A 22 8.08 1.21 -14.14
CA GLY A 22 6.61 1.20 -14.04
C GLY A 22 6.01 0.26 -13.01
N CYS A 23 6.79 -0.59 -12.33
CA CYS A 23 6.24 -1.78 -11.69
C CYS A 23 6.04 -1.75 -10.17
N SER A 24 6.38 -0.68 -9.43
CA SER A 24 6.30 -0.75 -7.98
C SER A 24 6.09 0.59 -7.30
N ARG A 25 5.03 1.29 -7.65
CA ARG A 25 4.68 2.52 -6.95
C ARG A 25 3.64 2.24 -5.87
N ALA A 26 3.96 2.65 -4.64
CA ALA A 26 2.98 2.72 -3.58
C ALA A 26 1.93 3.79 -3.93
N THR A 27 0.67 3.47 -3.68
CA THR A 27 -0.43 4.42 -3.82
C THR A 27 -0.37 5.41 -2.66
N ARG A 28 -0.60 6.70 -2.94
CA ARG A 28 -0.65 7.72 -1.89
C ARG A 28 -1.87 7.52 -1.01
N ILE A 29 -1.66 7.50 0.29
CA ILE A 29 -2.72 7.30 1.27
C ILE A 29 -3.76 8.42 1.18
N GLY A 30 -3.32 9.67 0.99
CA GLY A 30 -4.22 10.81 0.82
C GLY A 30 -5.18 10.67 -0.37
N ASP A 31 -4.73 10.04 -1.45
CA ASP A 31 -5.58 9.80 -2.62
C ASP A 31 -6.68 8.78 -2.31
N ILE A 32 -6.35 7.73 -1.57
CA ILE A 32 -7.33 6.72 -1.13
C ILE A 32 -8.40 7.37 -0.24
N LEU A 33 -7.98 8.18 0.71
CA LEU A 33 -8.89 8.82 1.67
C LEU A 33 -9.78 9.87 1.01
N ALA A 34 -9.28 10.54 -0.04
CA ALA A 34 -10.05 11.52 -0.79
C ALA A 34 -11.13 10.89 -1.67
N ASN A 35 -10.89 9.68 -2.18
CA ASN A 35 -11.80 9.00 -3.09
C ASN A 35 -11.91 7.50 -2.75
N PRO A 36 -12.44 7.14 -1.59
CA PRO A 36 -12.46 5.73 -1.16
C PRO A 36 -13.18 4.81 -2.13
N SER A 37 -14.26 5.27 -2.74
CA SER A 37 -15.04 4.44 -3.65
C SER A 37 -14.30 4.07 -4.93
N GLN A 38 -13.35 4.90 -5.37
CA GLN A 38 -12.52 4.59 -6.54
C GLN A 38 -11.54 3.45 -6.28
N TYR A 39 -11.13 3.29 -5.03
CA TYR A 39 -10.12 2.31 -4.65
C TYR A 39 -10.72 1.08 -3.99
N GLU A 40 -11.99 1.12 -3.62
CA GLU A 40 -12.64 0.02 -2.91
C GLU A 40 -12.54 -1.29 -3.69
N GLY A 41 -12.13 -2.36 -2.99
CA GLY A 41 -11.96 -3.68 -3.58
C GLY A 41 -10.71 -3.85 -4.43
N LYS A 42 -9.93 -2.82 -4.65
CA LYS A 42 -8.69 -2.90 -5.42
C LYS A 42 -7.52 -3.32 -4.54
N ASP A 43 -6.64 -4.15 -5.10
CA ASP A 43 -5.37 -4.49 -4.48
C ASP A 43 -4.37 -3.35 -4.67
N LEU A 44 -3.89 -2.81 -3.57
CA LEU A 44 -2.95 -1.69 -3.58
C LEU A 44 -1.77 -1.99 -2.67
N THR A 45 -0.66 -1.31 -2.94
CA THR A 45 0.48 -1.23 -2.02
C THR A 45 0.56 0.18 -1.47
N ILE A 46 0.69 0.29 -0.15
CA ILE A 46 0.96 1.56 0.52
C ILE A 46 2.21 1.43 1.37
N SER A 47 2.90 2.54 1.58
CA SER A 47 4.13 2.58 2.37
C SER A 47 4.06 3.76 3.32
N GLY A 48 4.71 3.64 4.45
CA GLY A 48 4.75 4.74 5.40
C GLY A 48 5.32 4.33 6.74
N THR A 49 5.03 5.15 7.74
CA THR A 49 5.48 4.95 9.11
C THR A 49 4.32 4.53 9.99
N VAL A 50 4.55 3.50 10.80
CA VAL A 50 3.54 2.94 11.70
C VAL A 50 3.26 3.89 12.86
N GLY A 51 2.00 4.19 13.10
CA GLY A 51 1.52 4.96 14.24
C GLY A 51 0.96 4.06 15.34
N ASP A 52 -0.23 4.40 15.82
CA ASP A 52 -0.89 3.63 16.87
C ASP A 52 -1.29 2.25 16.40
N THR A 53 -1.31 1.30 17.34
CA THR A 53 -1.66 -0.10 17.07
C THR A 53 -2.73 -0.57 18.03
N ALA A 54 -3.50 -1.57 17.60
CA ALA A 54 -4.53 -2.20 18.42
C ALA A 54 -4.59 -3.70 18.10
N TRP A 55 -5.01 -4.50 19.07
CA TRP A 55 -5.21 -5.93 18.88
C TRP A 55 -6.56 -6.34 19.47
N PHE A 56 -7.35 -7.04 18.68
CA PHE A 56 -8.68 -7.51 19.06
C PHE A 56 -8.66 -9.03 19.23
N ALA A 57 -8.39 -9.48 20.44
CA ALA A 57 -8.14 -10.89 20.74
C ALA A 57 -9.30 -11.81 20.37
N LEU A 58 -10.54 -11.34 20.55
CA LEU A 58 -11.74 -12.17 20.32
C LEU A 58 -11.92 -12.52 18.84
N VAL A 59 -11.47 -11.67 17.92
CA VAL A 59 -11.58 -11.89 16.48
C VAL A 59 -10.24 -12.18 15.84
N GLU A 60 -9.17 -12.23 16.63
CA GLU A 60 -7.79 -12.46 16.17
C GLU A 60 -7.39 -11.51 15.04
N LYS A 61 -7.71 -10.24 15.20
CA LYS A 61 -7.39 -9.18 14.25
C LYS A 61 -6.60 -8.07 14.93
N GLY A 62 -5.70 -7.49 14.19
CA GLY A 62 -4.98 -6.30 14.61
C GLY A 62 -5.30 -5.13 13.72
N ALA A 63 -4.94 -3.95 14.18
CA ALA A 63 -5.02 -2.73 13.39
C ALA A 63 -3.80 -1.86 13.70
N TYR A 64 -3.30 -1.17 12.71
CA TYR A 64 -2.25 -0.18 12.91
C TYR A 64 -2.45 0.98 11.94
N GLN A 65 -2.05 2.16 12.40
CA GLN A 65 -2.06 3.34 11.54
C GLN A 65 -0.81 3.35 10.68
N LEU A 66 -0.96 3.77 9.43
CA LEU A 66 0.15 3.96 8.51
C LEU A 66 0.02 5.34 7.87
N GLY A 67 1.06 6.14 7.98
CA GLY A 67 1.10 7.49 7.44
C GLY A 67 2.26 7.68 6.49
N ASP A 68 2.01 8.31 5.34
CA ASP A 68 3.03 8.57 4.31
C ASP A 68 3.27 10.07 4.08
N GLY A 69 2.74 10.94 4.94
CA GLY A 69 2.82 12.38 4.78
C GLY A 69 1.67 12.97 3.98
N SER A 70 0.98 12.20 3.15
CA SER A 70 -0.22 12.64 2.43
C SER A 70 -1.50 12.37 3.21
N GLY A 71 -1.47 11.42 4.13
CA GLY A 71 -2.58 11.04 4.98
C GLY A 71 -2.21 9.88 5.87
N THR A 72 -3.13 9.49 6.74
CA THR A 72 -2.99 8.36 7.65
C THR A 72 -4.20 7.45 7.49
N ILE A 73 -3.97 6.15 7.35
CA ILE A 73 -5.01 5.14 7.18
C ILE A 73 -4.83 4.03 8.21
N TRP A 74 -5.94 3.43 8.66
CA TRP A 74 -5.87 2.22 9.45
C TRP A 74 -5.69 1.01 8.54
N VAL A 75 -4.78 0.13 8.90
CA VAL A 75 -4.54 -1.14 8.22
C VAL A 75 -5.03 -2.26 9.13
N ILE A 76 -5.90 -3.10 8.61
CA ILE A 76 -6.44 -4.25 9.35
C ILE A 76 -5.60 -5.48 8.96
N THR A 77 -5.14 -6.20 9.96
CA THR A 77 -4.20 -7.31 9.75
C THR A 77 -4.61 -8.55 10.55
N SER A 78 -4.28 -9.72 10.03
CA SER A 78 -4.44 -10.99 10.74
C SER A 78 -3.17 -11.43 11.44
N GLN A 79 -2.09 -10.64 11.32
CA GLN A 79 -0.80 -10.87 11.97
C GLN A 79 -0.62 -9.89 13.11
N PRO A 80 0.31 -10.12 14.02
CA PRO A 80 0.68 -9.09 15.00
C PRO A 80 1.06 -7.80 14.31
N PRO A 81 0.54 -6.64 14.78
CA PRO A 81 0.89 -5.36 14.15
C PRO A 81 2.38 -5.07 14.25
N PRO A 82 2.94 -4.32 13.28
CA PRO A 82 4.32 -3.86 13.39
C PRO A 82 4.47 -2.84 14.51
N GLN A 83 5.71 -2.54 14.88
CA GLN A 83 6.00 -1.61 15.97
C GLN A 83 5.81 -0.16 15.53
N LYS A 84 5.30 0.66 16.43
CA LYS A 84 5.19 2.10 16.22
C LYS A 84 6.54 2.70 15.85
N GLY A 85 6.54 3.54 14.81
CA GLY A 85 7.76 4.19 14.31
C GLY A 85 8.47 3.41 13.22
N GLN A 86 8.07 2.17 12.96
CA GLN A 86 8.67 1.34 11.92
C GLN A 86 8.20 1.81 10.53
N SER A 87 9.12 1.83 9.57
CA SER A 87 8.79 2.11 8.17
C SER A 87 8.54 0.79 7.45
N ILE A 88 7.37 0.65 6.83
CA ILE A 88 6.97 -0.59 6.17
C ILE A 88 6.24 -0.32 4.86
N SER A 89 6.15 -1.36 4.03
CA SER A 89 5.22 -1.42 2.90
C SER A 89 4.24 -2.55 3.15
N THR A 90 2.98 -2.32 2.81
CA THR A 90 1.93 -3.33 2.96
C THR A 90 1.03 -3.32 1.75
N LYS A 91 0.52 -4.49 1.42
CA LYS A 91 -0.40 -4.70 0.30
C LYS A 91 -1.72 -5.22 0.82
N GLY A 92 -2.80 -4.75 0.26
CA GLY A 92 -4.13 -5.20 0.64
C GLY A 92 -5.24 -4.58 -0.18
N LYS A 93 -6.46 -4.76 0.28
CA LYS A 93 -7.66 -4.24 -0.36
C LYS A 93 -8.26 -3.11 0.45
N VAL A 94 -8.73 -2.10 -0.24
CA VAL A 94 -9.40 -0.96 0.39
C VAL A 94 -10.86 -1.33 0.70
N GLN A 95 -11.28 -1.01 1.92
CA GLN A 95 -12.69 -1.02 2.32
C GLN A 95 -13.10 0.39 2.76
N ALA A 96 -14.15 0.92 2.13
CA ALA A 96 -14.58 2.30 2.35
C ALA A 96 -15.20 2.53 3.72
N ALA A 97 -15.85 1.51 4.28
CA ALA A 97 -16.46 1.61 5.60
C ALA A 97 -16.22 0.31 6.37
N PHE A 98 -15.39 0.37 7.39
CA PHE A 98 -15.00 -0.80 8.18
C PHE A 98 -15.30 -0.61 9.64
N SER A 99 -15.88 -1.64 10.25
CA SER A 99 -16.13 -1.68 11.70
C SER A 99 -15.66 -3.00 12.26
N ILE A 100 -15.08 -2.95 13.45
CA ILE A 100 -14.65 -4.14 14.18
C ILE A 100 -14.87 -3.92 15.67
N ALA A 101 -15.36 -4.95 16.37
CA ALA A 101 -15.62 -4.89 17.81
C ALA A 101 -16.50 -3.70 18.21
N GLY A 102 -17.48 -3.33 17.38
CA GLY A 102 -18.39 -2.22 17.61
C GLY A 102 -17.83 -0.84 17.35
N GLN A 103 -16.60 -0.74 16.84
CA GLN A 103 -15.93 0.53 16.56
C GLN A 103 -15.73 0.72 15.07
N SER A 104 -16.05 1.92 14.58
CA SER A 104 -15.86 2.30 13.17
C SER A 104 -14.47 2.88 12.95
N TYR A 105 -13.80 2.40 11.92
CA TYR A 105 -12.48 2.90 11.49
C TYR A 105 -12.54 3.67 10.17
N GLY A 106 -13.71 3.76 9.56
CA GLY A 106 -13.88 4.43 8.27
C GLY A 106 -13.22 3.65 7.15
N THR A 107 -12.48 4.35 6.28
CA THR A 107 -11.75 3.75 5.18
C THR A 107 -10.48 3.09 5.70
N VAL A 108 -10.32 1.80 5.40
CA VAL A 108 -9.16 1.02 5.84
C VAL A 108 -8.56 0.24 4.68
N LEU A 109 -7.34 -0.23 4.86
CA LEU A 109 -6.72 -1.25 4.02
C LEU A 109 -6.75 -2.57 4.77
N GLU A 110 -7.33 -3.61 4.18
CA GLU A 110 -7.22 -4.97 4.71
C GLU A 110 -5.96 -5.61 4.17
N GLU A 111 -4.99 -5.81 5.03
CA GLU A 111 -3.68 -6.32 4.66
C GLU A 111 -3.75 -7.77 4.20
N THR A 112 -3.14 -8.05 3.05
CA THR A 112 -2.94 -9.40 2.55
C THR A 112 -1.47 -9.83 2.63
N GLN A 113 -0.54 -8.85 2.56
CA GLN A 113 0.89 -9.13 2.56
C GLN A 113 1.65 -7.92 3.10
N ARG A 114 2.68 -8.17 3.89
CA ARG A 114 3.54 -7.13 4.47
C ARG A 114 5.01 -7.40 4.19
N ASP A 115 5.72 -6.36 3.84
CA ASP A 115 7.18 -6.38 3.74
C ASP A 115 7.83 -5.73 4.97
#